data_3b87eb626d0db943e6d1030ee7537da6
#
_entry.id   3b87eb626d0db943e6d1030ee7537da6
#
_cell.length_a   1.000
_cell.length_b   1.000
_cell.length_c   1.000
_cell.angle_alpha   90.00
_cell.angle_beta   90.00
_cell.angle_gamma   90.00
#
_symmetry.space_group_name_H-M   'P 1'
#
loop_
_entity.id
_entity.type
_entity.pdbx_description
1 polymer ?
#
loop_
_entity_poly.entity_id
_entity_poly.type
_entity_poly.pdbx_seq_one_letter_code
_entity_poly.pdbx_strand_id
1 'polypeptide(L)'
;KAVLRETWRNVATGTSRCALISLLLSICAVACMCADLTQMTGLIGDARKWEESGASTYAITLQGGIDGATCEGLRSANGVLGAAALRQSSDRVRIASLPATEIPTYEASAHVAQVFAATGIRKDNSGVIMSTAVTRTYGAHAGTVLPLVGGARMRVSATFDWPSDGRQPTYGYAIISPGNDTKAYDTCLVRAWPVPDGIESLLRVSIRADAESGVGAAASSTSVGTSGSNETPHAKISRINTMLGSHMPGPADFDARITRYAPLLMFVIAMALGFASVCMRRIEIASALHAGYPKTAMLLQLFLETLATVAASCVACLPVVAIVPLILTGSGDAMPVVAMLCRVPGAMSVGMLAGTAVGGMTIRERQLFAYFKARA
;
A
#
# COMPACT_ATOMS: atom_id res chain seq x y z
N LYS A 1 31.65 17.11 -36.84
CA LYS A 1 32.21 15.76 -37.15
C LYS A 1 33.52 15.51 -36.37
N ALA A 2 34.46 16.49 -36.30
CA ALA A 2 35.72 16.32 -35.56
C ALA A 2 35.53 16.08 -34.07
N VAL A 3 34.68 16.90 -33.39
CA VAL A 3 34.38 16.77 -31.96
C VAL A 3 33.78 15.40 -31.63
N LEU A 4 32.80 14.90 -32.42
CA LEU A 4 32.20 13.58 -32.21
C LEU A 4 33.23 12.44 -32.33
N ARG A 5 34.16 12.51 -33.30
CA ARG A 5 35.20 11.50 -33.47
C ARG A 5 36.17 11.52 -32.29
N GLU A 6 36.49 12.70 -31.78
CA GLU A 6 37.38 12.86 -30.62
C GLU A 6 36.70 12.36 -29.33
N THR A 7 35.44 12.71 -29.11
CA THR A 7 34.63 12.17 -28.00
C THR A 7 34.60 10.64 -28.02
N TRP A 8 34.31 10.04 -29.18
CA TRP A 8 34.28 8.58 -29.34
C TRP A 8 35.65 7.95 -29.02
N ARG A 9 36.74 8.56 -29.50
CA ARG A 9 38.11 8.10 -29.21
C ARG A 9 38.40 8.14 -27.71
N ASN A 10 38.05 9.24 -27.03
CA ASN A 10 38.30 9.39 -25.59
C ASN A 10 37.48 8.39 -24.75
N VAL A 11 36.26 8.09 -25.15
CA VAL A 11 35.45 7.06 -24.52
C VAL A 11 36.05 5.67 -24.76
N ALA A 12 36.42 5.36 -26.01
CA ALA A 12 36.92 4.05 -26.39
C ALA A 12 38.30 3.74 -25.80
N THR A 13 39.22 4.75 -25.70
CA THR A 13 40.55 4.60 -25.10
C THR A 13 40.56 4.67 -23.58
N GLY A 14 39.41 4.95 -22.95
CA GLY A 14 39.32 5.06 -21.49
C GLY A 14 39.91 6.34 -20.87
N THR A 15 40.39 7.28 -21.71
CA THR A 15 40.98 8.55 -21.25
C THR A 15 40.03 9.38 -20.41
N SER A 16 38.74 9.35 -20.75
CA SER A 16 37.67 10.04 -20.02
C SER A 16 37.19 9.30 -18.75
N ARG A 17 37.71 8.09 -18.50
CA ARG A 17 37.23 7.22 -17.38
C ARG A 17 35.73 7.01 -17.33
N CYS A 18 35.05 7.18 -18.45
CA CYS A 18 33.57 7.05 -18.55
C CYS A 18 33.07 5.71 -17.99
N ALA A 19 33.78 4.62 -18.27
CA ALA A 19 33.40 3.29 -17.80
C ALA A 19 33.40 3.18 -16.25
N LEU A 20 34.43 3.73 -15.60
CA LEU A 20 34.54 3.71 -14.13
C LEU A 20 33.45 4.61 -13.49
N ILE A 21 33.25 5.80 -14.05
CA ILE A 21 32.24 6.74 -13.53
C ILE A 21 30.84 6.20 -13.76
N SER A 22 30.54 5.62 -14.93
CA SER A 22 29.24 5.00 -15.21
C SER A 22 28.98 3.80 -14.29
N LEU A 23 30.00 2.99 -13.99
CA LEU A 23 29.88 1.89 -13.03
C LEU A 23 29.54 2.40 -11.63
N LEU A 24 30.27 3.42 -11.14
CA LEU A 24 30.00 4.01 -9.81
C LEU A 24 28.60 4.62 -9.74
N LEU A 25 28.20 5.39 -10.76
CA LEU A 25 26.86 5.96 -10.84
C LEU A 25 25.78 4.87 -10.85
N SER A 26 26.00 3.82 -11.64
CA SER A 26 25.04 2.69 -11.72
C SER A 26 24.89 1.98 -10.37
N ILE A 27 26.01 1.70 -9.69
CA ILE A 27 25.97 1.05 -8.36
C ILE A 27 25.22 1.93 -7.36
N CYS A 28 25.55 3.24 -7.29
CA CYS A 28 24.87 4.15 -6.38
C CYS A 28 23.38 4.29 -6.71
N ALA A 29 23.02 4.42 -8.00
CA ALA A 29 21.64 4.56 -8.42
C ALA A 29 20.83 3.28 -8.13
N VAL A 30 21.39 2.11 -8.45
CA VAL A 30 20.76 0.81 -8.16
C VAL A 30 20.58 0.63 -6.64
N ALA A 31 21.59 0.95 -5.84
CA ALA A 31 21.47 0.88 -4.37
C ALA A 31 20.36 1.80 -3.83
N CYS A 32 20.29 3.05 -4.31
CA CYS A 32 19.21 3.98 -3.93
C CYS A 32 17.83 3.48 -4.36
N MET A 33 17.70 2.95 -5.58
CA MET A 33 16.45 2.40 -6.09
C MET A 33 16.03 1.14 -5.33
N CYS A 34 16.95 0.23 -5.03
CA CYS A 34 16.65 -0.97 -4.25
C CYS A 34 16.22 -0.61 -2.81
N ALA A 35 16.87 0.36 -2.18
CA ALA A 35 16.48 0.84 -0.86
C ALA A 35 15.06 1.46 -0.85
N ASP A 36 14.72 2.27 -1.86
CA ASP A 36 13.38 2.86 -1.97
C ASP A 36 12.33 1.80 -2.29
N LEU A 37 12.64 0.87 -3.19
CA LEU A 37 11.76 -0.24 -3.56
C LEU A 37 11.45 -1.15 -2.37
N THR A 38 12.42 -1.51 -1.54
CA THR A 38 12.20 -2.33 -0.35
C THR A 38 11.31 -1.65 0.67
N GLN A 39 11.44 -0.33 0.87
CA GLN A 39 10.53 0.41 1.74
C GLN A 39 9.11 0.50 1.15
N MET A 40 8.98 0.79 -0.14
CA MET A 40 7.68 0.84 -0.81
C MET A 40 6.95 -0.52 -0.77
N THR A 41 7.65 -1.60 -1.11
CA THR A 41 7.04 -2.95 -1.10
C THR A 41 6.70 -3.42 0.31
N GLY A 42 7.50 -3.04 1.32
CA GLY A 42 7.19 -3.27 2.73
C GLY A 42 5.88 -2.60 3.13
N LEU A 43 5.73 -1.31 2.87
CA LEU A 43 4.50 -0.56 3.20
C LEU A 43 3.27 -1.09 2.46
N ILE A 44 3.41 -1.41 1.16
CA ILE A 44 2.32 -2.03 0.38
C ILE A 44 1.95 -3.39 0.98
N GLY A 45 2.94 -4.20 1.34
CA GLY A 45 2.73 -5.49 1.99
C GLY A 45 2.02 -5.38 3.34
N ASP A 46 2.41 -4.42 4.16
CA ASP A 46 1.77 -4.17 5.46
C ASP A 46 0.34 -3.64 5.29
N ALA A 47 0.09 -2.78 4.31
CA ALA A 47 -1.24 -2.31 3.97
C ALA A 47 -2.16 -3.45 3.51
N ARG A 48 -1.67 -4.35 2.65
CA ARG A 48 -2.41 -5.56 2.23
C ARG A 48 -2.69 -6.50 3.40
N LYS A 49 -1.70 -6.77 4.25
CA LYS A 49 -1.90 -7.57 5.47
C LYS A 49 -2.96 -6.96 6.38
N TRP A 50 -2.96 -5.63 6.52
CA TRP A 50 -3.97 -4.92 7.29
C TRP A 50 -5.37 -5.13 6.72
N GLU A 51 -5.54 -5.02 5.40
CA GLU A 51 -6.81 -5.26 4.72
C GLU A 51 -7.25 -6.72 4.85
N GLU A 52 -6.38 -7.66 4.50
CA GLU A 52 -6.65 -9.10 4.48
C GLU A 52 -6.95 -9.67 5.86
N SER A 53 -6.28 -9.16 6.90
CA SER A 53 -6.51 -9.59 8.29
C SER A 53 -7.85 -9.13 8.87
N GLY A 54 -8.63 -8.31 8.16
CA GLY A 54 -9.87 -7.73 8.65
C GLY A 54 -9.68 -6.56 9.64
N ALA A 55 -8.47 -6.04 9.79
CA ALA A 55 -8.20 -4.86 10.63
C ALA A 55 -8.86 -3.59 10.06
N SER A 56 -9.19 -3.58 8.77
CA SER A 56 -9.97 -2.54 8.08
C SER A 56 -11.49 -2.71 8.21
N THR A 57 -11.95 -3.74 8.94
CA THR A 57 -13.39 -3.97 9.20
C THR A 57 -13.75 -3.47 10.58
N TYR A 58 -14.64 -2.51 10.61
CA TYR A 58 -15.17 -1.87 11.82
C TYR A 58 -16.55 -2.40 12.14
N ALA A 59 -16.85 -2.49 13.42
CA ALA A 59 -18.14 -2.90 13.95
C ALA A 59 -18.66 -1.84 14.92
N ILE A 60 -19.90 -1.44 14.78
CA ILE A 60 -20.66 -0.81 15.85
C ILE A 60 -21.70 -1.79 16.37
N THR A 61 -21.70 -2.02 17.68
CA THR A 61 -22.61 -2.98 18.32
C THR A 61 -23.49 -2.24 19.32
N LEU A 62 -24.80 -2.40 19.14
CA LEU A 62 -25.85 -1.92 20.04
C LEU A 62 -27.02 -2.87 19.91
N GLN A 63 -27.33 -3.62 20.95
CA GLN A 63 -28.35 -4.66 20.92
C GLN A 63 -29.73 -4.08 20.53
N GLY A 64 -30.28 -4.54 19.41
CA GLY A 64 -31.54 -4.07 18.86
C GLY A 64 -31.56 -2.60 18.41
N GLY A 65 -30.42 -1.91 18.46
CA GLY A 65 -30.33 -0.48 18.17
C GLY A 65 -29.78 -0.11 16.80
N ILE A 66 -29.55 -1.08 15.91
CA ILE A 66 -29.00 -0.83 14.57
C ILE A 66 -30.10 -0.90 13.51
N ASP A 67 -30.14 0.13 12.65
CA ASP A 67 -31.00 0.14 11.46
C ASP A 67 -30.29 -0.54 10.29
N GLY A 68 -30.85 -1.63 9.79
CA GLY A 68 -30.28 -2.41 8.71
C GLY A 68 -30.19 -1.66 7.39
N ALA A 69 -31.18 -0.86 7.04
CA ALA A 69 -31.21 -0.11 5.80
C ALA A 69 -30.15 0.99 5.78
N THR A 70 -30.01 1.73 6.87
CA THR A 70 -29.00 2.77 7.02
C THR A 70 -27.60 2.17 7.06
N CYS A 71 -27.39 1.03 7.76
CA CYS A 71 -26.13 0.32 7.75
C CYS A 71 -25.71 -0.11 6.34
N GLU A 72 -26.63 -0.71 5.57
CA GLU A 72 -26.36 -1.06 4.17
C GLU A 72 -26.11 0.16 3.28
N GLY A 73 -26.77 1.27 3.54
CA GLY A 73 -26.58 2.54 2.84
C GLY A 73 -25.15 3.07 2.92
N LEU A 74 -24.39 2.71 3.97
CA LEU A 74 -23.00 3.12 4.13
C LEU A 74 -22.07 2.61 3.01
N ARG A 75 -22.49 1.61 2.23
CA ARG A 75 -21.75 1.13 1.04
C ARG A 75 -21.57 2.21 -0.03
N SER A 76 -22.41 3.25 -0.03
CA SER A 76 -22.30 4.36 -0.96
C SER A 76 -21.20 5.36 -0.58
N ALA A 77 -20.64 5.28 0.62
CA ALA A 77 -19.57 6.16 1.07
C ALA A 77 -18.23 5.77 0.45
N ASN A 78 -17.42 6.80 0.15
CA ASN A 78 -16.09 6.59 -0.43
C ASN A 78 -15.22 5.74 0.49
N GLY A 79 -14.52 4.75 -0.09
CA GLY A 79 -13.65 3.84 0.64
C GLY A 79 -14.37 2.68 1.33
N VAL A 80 -15.70 2.62 1.31
CA VAL A 80 -16.45 1.49 1.86
C VAL A 80 -16.59 0.39 0.81
N LEU A 81 -16.01 -0.79 1.08
CA LEU A 81 -16.06 -1.95 0.21
C LEU A 81 -17.30 -2.82 0.46
N GLY A 82 -17.85 -2.76 1.66
CA GLY A 82 -19.05 -3.48 2.04
C GLY A 82 -19.56 -3.04 3.41
N ALA A 83 -20.88 -3.05 3.58
CA ALA A 83 -21.53 -2.81 4.86
C ALA A 83 -22.70 -3.75 5.00
N ALA A 84 -22.92 -4.29 6.19
CA ALA A 84 -24.04 -5.17 6.49
C ALA A 84 -24.39 -5.13 7.98
N ALA A 85 -25.67 -5.20 8.25
CA ALA A 85 -26.19 -5.35 9.59
C ALA A 85 -26.36 -6.85 9.94
N LEU A 86 -26.05 -7.21 11.18
CA LEU A 86 -26.16 -8.57 11.69
C LEU A 86 -26.85 -8.58 13.04
N ARG A 87 -27.58 -9.67 13.30
CA ARG A 87 -28.05 -10.02 14.65
C ARG A 87 -27.88 -11.52 14.88
N GLN A 88 -27.62 -11.89 16.10
CA GLN A 88 -27.57 -13.31 16.45
C GLN A 88 -29.00 -13.86 16.50
N SER A 89 -29.28 -14.96 15.77
CA SER A 89 -30.56 -15.66 15.88
C SER A 89 -30.64 -16.41 17.21
N SER A 90 -31.83 -16.43 17.80
CA SER A 90 -32.10 -17.32 18.92
C SER A 90 -32.04 -18.78 18.51
N ASP A 91 -32.37 -19.06 17.24
CA ASP A 91 -32.42 -20.41 16.70
C ASP A 91 -31.02 -20.90 16.33
N ARG A 92 -30.59 -21.96 16.97
CA ARG A 92 -29.32 -22.64 16.65
C ARG A 92 -29.60 -23.77 15.67
N VAL A 93 -28.86 -23.76 14.57
CA VAL A 93 -29.02 -24.77 13.53
C VAL A 93 -28.27 -26.04 13.92
N ARG A 94 -28.95 -27.19 13.77
CA ARG A 94 -28.37 -28.51 13.93
C ARG A 94 -28.52 -29.28 12.61
N ILE A 95 -27.37 -29.72 12.06
CA ILE A 95 -27.33 -30.48 10.82
C ILE A 95 -27.50 -31.97 11.15
N ALA A 96 -28.32 -32.68 10.38
CA ALA A 96 -28.69 -34.07 10.69
C ALA A 96 -27.54 -35.06 10.76
N SER A 97 -26.39 -34.78 10.09
CA SER A 97 -25.17 -35.63 10.15
C SER A 97 -24.45 -35.56 11.50
N LEU A 98 -24.61 -34.47 12.26
CA LEU A 98 -24.01 -34.26 13.61
C LEU A 98 -25.06 -33.55 14.51
N PRO A 99 -26.12 -34.25 14.93
CA PRO A 99 -27.28 -33.64 15.57
C PRO A 99 -26.99 -33.07 16.97
N ALA A 100 -25.88 -33.48 17.61
CA ALA A 100 -25.48 -32.98 18.91
C ALA A 100 -24.75 -31.63 18.82
N THR A 101 -24.31 -31.22 17.62
CA THR A 101 -23.56 -29.98 17.44
C THR A 101 -24.49 -28.84 17.04
N GLU A 102 -24.54 -27.82 17.87
CA GLU A 102 -25.30 -26.59 17.59
C GLU A 102 -24.39 -25.56 16.94
N ILE A 103 -24.79 -25.01 15.80
CA ILE A 103 -24.04 -24.01 15.07
C ILE A 103 -24.67 -22.62 15.31
N PRO A 104 -23.90 -21.63 15.80
CA PRO A 104 -24.37 -20.26 15.91
C PRO A 104 -24.83 -19.73 14.55
N THR A 105 -26.02 -19.17 14.52
CA THR A 105 -26.62 -18.63 13.31
C THR A 105 -26.84 -17.13 13.47
N TYR A 106 -26.49 -16.38 12.43
CA TYR A 106 -26.68 -14.94 12.36
C TYR A 106 -27.61 -14.61 11.21
N GLU A 107 -28.62 -13.79 11.49
CA GLU A 107 -29.41 -13.15 10.45
C GLU A 107 -28.69 -11.86 10.04
N ALA A 108 -28.62 -11.62 8.74
CA ALA A 108 -27.87 -10.50 8.20
C ALA A 108 -28.65 -9.80 7.08
N SER A 109 -28.34 -8.56 6.84
CA SER A 109 -28.83 -7.82 5.69
C SER A 109 -28.31 -8.39 4.36
N ALA A 110 -28.92 -8.03 3.24
CA ALA A 110 -28.75 -8.71 1.95
C ALA A 110 -27.30 -8.75 1.42
N HIS A 111 -26.50 -7.74 1.70
CA HIS A 111 -25.16 -7.60 1.11
C HIS A 111 -24.00 -8.06 2.02
N VAL A 112 -24.30 -8.85 3.02
CA VAL A 112 -23.32 -9.37 4.00
C VAL A 112 -22.15 -10.12 3.36
N ALA A 113 -22.37 -10.75 2.21
CA ALA A 113 -21.34 -11.46 1.45
C ALA A 113 -20.14 -10.58 1.08
N GLN A 114 -20.33 -9.29 0.86
CA GLN A 114 -19.26 -8.32 0.56
C GLN A 114 -18.38 -8.04 1.78
N VAL A 115 -18.98 -7.95 2.96
CA VAL A 115 -18.25 -7.70 4.22
C VAL A 115 -17.34 -8.89 4.55
N PHE A 116 -17.85 -10.11 4.39
CA PHE A 116 -17.10 -11.35 4.67
C PHE A 116 -16.20 -11.81 3.51
N ALA A 117 -16.16 -11.05 2.39
CA ALA A 117 -15.47 -11.46 1.16
C ALA A 117 -15.82 -12.90 0.75
N ALA A 118 -17.10 -13.25 0.84
CA ALA A 118 -17.58 -14.61 0.60
C ALA A 118 -17.35 -15.03 -0.86
N THR A 119 -16.94 -16.29 -1.03
CA THR A 119 -16.65 -16.88 -2.33
C THR A 119 -17.71 -17.90 -2.73
N GLY A 120 -17.86 -18.16 -4.04
CA GLY A 120 -18.83 -19.12 -4.55
C GLY A 120 -20.26 -18.59 -4.65
N ILE A 121 -20.47 -17.27 -4.57
CA ILE A 121 -21.80 -16.64 -4.62
C ILE A 121 -22.50 -17.01 -5.90
N ARG A 122 -23.68 -17.62 -5.77
CA ARG A 122 -24.56 -17.94 -6.90
C ARG A 122 -25.49 -16.76 -7.20
N LYS A 123 -25.89 -16.63 -8.48
CA LYS A 123 -26.75 -15.54 -8.96
C LYS A 123 -28.13 -15.47 -8.28
N ASP A 124 -28.64 -16.61 -7.80
CA ASP A 124 -29.96 -16.72 -7.17
C ASP A 124 -29.98 -16.33 -5.70
N ASN A 125 -28.83 -16.01 -5.10
CA ASN A 125 -28.66 -15.52 -3.71
C ASN A 125 -29.51 -16.22 -2.63
N SER A 126 -30.09 -17.38 -3.00
CA SER A 126 -30.98 -18.16 -2.12
C SER A 126 -30.12 -19.17 -1.34
N GLY A 127 -30.03 -18.96 -0.03
CA GLY A 127 -29.33 -19.87 0.87
C GLY A 127 -28.50 -19.14 1.90
N VAL A 128 -27.75 -19.91 2.68
CA VAL A 128 -26.95 -19.40 3.77
C VAL A 128 -25.47 -19.31 3.34
N ILE A 129 -24.74 -18.41 3.98
CA ILE A 129 -23.28 -18.30 3.87
C ILE A 129 -22.67 -19.02 5.07
N MET A 130 -21.71 -19.91 4.85
CA MET A 130 -21.07 -20.69 5.91
C MET A 130 -19.58 -20.37 6.04
N SER A 131 -19.08 -20.38 7.29
CA SER A 131 -17.64 -20.34 7.51
C SER A 131 -16.98 -21.62 6.99
N THR A 132 -15.72 -21.48 6.51
CA THR A 132 -14.93 -22.64 6.03
C THR A 132 -14.70 -23.68 7.11
N ALA A 133 -14.69 -23.32 8.39
CA ALA A 133 -14.60 -24.26 9.49
C ALA A 133 -15.86 -25.17 9.56
N VAL A 134 -17.04 -24.60 9.41
CA VAL A 134 -18.30 -25.38 9.36
C VAL A 134 -18.33 -26.25 8.10
N THR A 135 -18.00 -25.68 6.93
CA THR A 135 -18.04 -26.45 5.68
C THR A 135 -17.06 -27.63 5.67
N ARG A 136 -15.87 -27.47 6.26
CA ARG A 136 -14.91 -28.58 6.44
C ARG A 136 -15.47 -29.69 7.35
N THR A 137 -16.12 -29.32 8.46
CA THR A 137 -16.69 -30.28 9.41
C THR A 137 -17.77 -31.16 8.76
N TYR A 138 -18.57 -30.57 7.86
CA TYR A 138 -19.71 -31.26 7.23
C TYR A 138 -19.44 -31.72 5.79
N GLY A 139 -18.23 -31.54 5.26
CA GLY A 139 -17.90 -31.85 3.86
C GLY A 139 -18.72 -31.05 2.84
N ALA A 140 -19.17 -29.85 3.22
CA ALA A 140 -20.03 -29.01 2.41
C ALA A 140 -19.24 -28.03 1.55
N HIS A 141 -19.85 -27.55 0.49
CA HIS A 141 -19.32 -26.49 -0.40
C HIS A 141 -20.47 -25.68 -0.95
N ALA A 142 -20.19 -24.57 -1.61
CA ALA A 142 -21.24 -23.75 -2.24
C ALA A 142 -22.07 -24.59 -3.22
N GLY A 143 -23.39 -24.54 -3.05
CA GLY A 143 -24.35 -25.37 -3.80
C GLY A 143 -24.85 -26.63 -3.05
N THR A 144 -24.15 -27.07 -2.01
CA THR A 144 -24.59 -28.25 -1.20
C THR A 144 -25.87 -27.94 -0.49
N VAL A 145 -26.77 -28.96 -0.42
CA VAL A 145 -28.00 -28.93 0.36
C VAL A 145 -27.84 -29.83 1.56
N LEU A 146 -27.92 -29.31 2.76
CA LEU A 146 -27.77 -30.03 4.02
C LEU A 146 -29.12 -30.30 4.67
N PRO A 147 -29.39 -31.54 5.10
CA PRO A 147 -30.59 -31.86 5.88
C PRO A 147 -30.41 -31.37 7.33
N LEU A 148 -31.42 -30.73 7.87
CA LEU A 148 -31.46 -30.28 9.27
C LEU A 148 -32.17 -31.27 10.16
N VAL A 149 -31.90 -31.24 11.44
CA VAL A 149 -32.71 -31.93 12.45
C VAL A 149 -34.12 -31.34 12.41
N GLY A 150 -35.14 -32.16 12.18
CA GLY A 150 -36.53 -31.71 11.99
C GLY A 150 -36.98 -31.75 10.52
N GLY A 151 -36.18 -32.22 9.59
CA GLY A 151 -36.55 -32.51 8.19
C GLY A 151 -36.45 -31.35 7.23
N ALA A 152 -36.16 -30.13 7.70
CA ALA A 152 -35.89 -28.99 6.83
C ALA A 152 -34.58 -29.17 6.06
N ARG A 153 -34.44 -28.46 4.94
CA ARG A 153 -33.22 -28.46 4.11
C ARG A 153 -32.64 -27.06 4.02
N MET A 154 -31.35 -26.96 4.18
CA MET A 154 -30.60 -25.70 4.08
C MET A 154 -29.61 -25.76 2.93
N ARG A 155 -29.65 -24.76 2.05
CA ARG A 155 -28.72 -24.64 0.93
C ARG A 155 -27.56 -23.72 1.28
N VAL A 156 -26.35 -24.14 0.99
CA VAL A 156 -25.16 -23.30 1.09
C VAL A 156 -25.02 -22.47 -0.19
N SER A 157 -25.14 -21.16 -0.10
CA SER A 157 -25.01 -20.24 -1.25
C SER A 157 -23.57 -19.79 -1.49
N ALA A 158 -22.80 -19.59 -0.42
CA ALA A 158 -21.42 -19.16 -0.47
C ALA A 158 -20.67 -19.60 0.79
N THR A 159 -19.35 -19.49 0.75
CA THR A 159 -18.47 -19.77 1.88
C THR A 159 -17.57 -18.57 2.16
N PHE A 160 -17.19 -18.37 3.40
CA PHE A 160 -16.23 -17.34 3.78
C PHE A 160 -15.12 -17.92 4.67
N ASP A 161 -13.94 -17.37 4.54
CA ASP A 161 -12.82 -17.75 5.37
C ASP A 161 -12.69 -16.81 6.58
N TRP A 162 -12.43 -17.40 7.75
CA TRP A 162 -12.26 -16.68 8.99
C TRP A 162 -11.03 -17.23 9.73
N PRO A 163 -9.83 -16.84 9.30
CA PRO A 163 -8.59 -17.37 9.88
C PRO A 163 -8.40 -16.89 11.32
N SER A 164 -7.61 -17.66 12.08
CA SER A 164 -7.21 -17.31 13.46
C SER A 164 -5.99 -16.37 13.44
N ASP A 165 -6.12 -15.24 12.75
CA ASP A 165 -5.08 -14.24 12.53
C ASP A 165 -5.19 -13.03 13.49
N GLY A 166 -5.93 -13.21 14.59
CA GLY A 166 -6.25 -12.15 15.56
C GLY A 166 -7.64 -11.55 15.40
N ARG A 167 -8.43 -12.05 14.44
CA ARG A 167 -9.86 -11.70 14.34
C ARG A 167 -10.62 -12.22 15.56
N GLN A 168 -11.65 -11.48 15.96
CA GLN A 168 -12.57 -11.95 16.97
C GLN A 168 -13.19 -13.28 16.52
N PRO A 169 -13.22 -14.33 17.36
CA PRO A 169 -13.62 -15.69 16.97
C PRO A 169 -15.13 -15.83 16.68
N THR A 170 -15.90 -14.78 16.92
CA THR A 170 -17.37 -14.76 16.84
C THR A 170 -17.94 -15.40 15.58
N TYR A 171 -17.34 -15.15 14.42
CA TYR A 171 -17.81 -15.66 13.14
C TYR A 171 -17.01 -16.86 12.61
N GLY A 172 -15.99 -17.32 13.35
CA GLY A 172 -15.11 -18.40 12.91
C GLY A 172 -15.82 -19.73 12.68
N TYR A 173 -16.87 -20.03 13.46
CA TYR A 173 -17.69 -21.22 13.31
C TYR A 173 -19.16 -20.81 13.30
N ALA A 174 -19.66 -20.30 12.17
CA ALA A 174 -20.97 -19.67 12.07
C ALA A 174 -21.66 -19.91 10.73
N ILE A 175 -22.97 -19.79 10.76
CA ILE A 175 -23.87 -19.73 9.61
C ILE A 175 -24.47 -18.33 9.55
N ILE A 176 -24.45 -17.71 8.39
CA ILE A 176 -25.04 -16.39 8.15
C ILE A 176 -26.17 -16.56 7.14
N SER A 177 -27.36 -16.12 7.54
CA SER A 177 -28.56 -16.13 6.70
C SER A 177 -28.83 -14.73 6.18
N PRO A 178 -28.52 -14.43 4.90
CA PRO A 178 -28.89 -13.16 4.30
C PRO A 178 -30.41 -13.01 4.17
N GLY A 179 -30.94 -11.86 4.51
CA GLY A 179 -32.34 -11.56 4.40
C GLY A 179 -32.62 -10.08 4.23
N ASN A 180 -33.86 -9.71 4.00
CA ASN A 180 -34.38 -8.33 4.00
C ASN A 180 -35.31 -8.14 5.17
N ASP A 181 -34.88 -8.50 6.36
CA ASP A 181 -35.75 -8.38 7.55
C ASP A 181 -35.84 -6.92 7.98
N THR A 182 -37.03 -6.48 8.31
CA THR A 182 -37.32 -5.13 8.83
C THR A 182 -37.09 -4.99 10.32
N LYS A 183 -36.71 -6.09 11.00
CA LYS A 183 -36.36 -6.05 12.42
C LYS A 183 -35.07 -5.32 12.67
N ALA A 184 -34.93 -4.84 13.90
CA ALA A 184 -33.67 -4.20 14.36
C ALA A 184 -32.54 -5.22 14.44
N TYR A 185 -31.33 -4.75 14.15
CA TYR A 185 -30.08 -5.51 14.22
C TYR A 185 -29.26 -5.13 15.44
N ASP A 186 -28.26 -5.95 15.76
CA ASP A 186 -27.40 -5.75 16.93
C ASP A 186 -26.04 -5.14 16.56
N THR A 187 -25.58 -5.36 15.33
CA THR A 187 -24.24 -4.95 14.87
C THR A 187 -24.30 -4.47 13.44
N CYS A 188 -23.64 -3.35 13.14
CA CYS A 188 -23.32 -2.94 11.78
C CYS A 188 -21.81 -3.16 11.55
N LEU A 189 -21.48 -3.98 10.55
CA LEU A 189 -20.11 -4.21 10.08
C LEU A 189 -19.86 -3.39 8.82
N VAL A 190 -18.74 -2.70 8.79
CA VAL A 190 -18.29 -1.92 7.63
C VAL A 190 -16.86 -2.32 7.30
N ARG A 191 -16.66 -2.88 6.12
CA ARG A 191 -15.33 -3.12 5.53
C ARG A 191 -14.95 -1.92 4.68
N ALA A 192 -13.86 -1.25 5.00
CA ALA A 192 -13.43 -0.03 4.33
C ALA A 192 -11.98 -0.12 3.87
N TRP A 193 -11.70 0.33 2.63
CA TRP A 193 -10.34 0.45 2.11
C TRP A 193 -10.23 1.49 0.98
N PRO A 194 -9.38 2.51 1.07
CA PRO A 194 -8.72 2.96 2.31
C PRO A 194 -9.74 3.35 3.37
N VAL A 195 -9.38 3.24 4.64
CA VAL A 195 -10.29 3.61 5.73
C VAL A 195 -10.53 5.12 5.67
N PRO A 196 -11.79 5.58 5.53
CA PRO A 196 -12.08 7.00 5.48
C PRO A 196 -11.88 7.67 6.84
N ASP A 197 -11.44 8.92 6.80
CA ASP A 197 -11.40 9.76 7.99
C ASP A 197 -12.82 9.88 8.58
N GLY A 198 -12.96 9.69 9.88
CA GLY A 198 -14.25 9.76 10.54
C GLY A 198 -15.14 8.51 10.38
N ILE A 199 -14.55 7.32 10.12
CA ILE A 199 -15.28 6.03 10.05
C ILE A 199 -16.20 5.80 11.27
N GLU A 200 -15.81 6.28 12.45
CA GLU A 200 -16.63 6.16 13.65
C GLU A 200 -17.91 6.98 13.57
N SER A 201 -17.85 8.21 13.07
CA SER A 201 -19.05 9.05 12.86
C SER A 201 -19.95 8.46 11.78
N LEU A 202 -19.35 7.87 10.73
CA LEU A 202 -20.07 7.17 9.68
C LEU A 202 -20.85 5.97 10.26
N LEU A 203 -20.23 5.17 11.12
CA LEU A 203 -20.88 4.03 11.77
C LEU A 203 -22.03 4.47 12.70
N ARG A 204 -21.89 5.59 13.41
CA ARG A 204 -22.95 6.11 14.31
C ARG A 204 -24.25 6.45 13.58
N VAL A 205 -24.19 6.81 12.30
CA VAL A 205 -25.40 7.05 11.49
C VAL A 205 -26.31 5.82 11.39
N SER A 206 -25.78 4.60 11.56
CA SER A 206 -26.56 3.37 11.55
C SER A 206 -27.34 3.11 12.84
N ILE A 207 -27.16 3.93 13.88
CA ILE A 207 -27.94 3.81 15.13
C ILE A 207 -29.34 4.33 14.88
N ARG A 208 -30.34 3.63 15.38
CA ARG A 208 -31.75 4.02 15.32
C ARG A 208 -32.01 5.23 16.21
N ALA A 209 -32.84 6.16 15.77
CA ALA A 209 -33.16 7.38 16.50
C ALA A 209 -33.82 7.12 17.86
N ASP A 210 -34.63 6.05 17.95
CA ASP A 210 -35.26 5.61 19.21
C ASP A 210 -34.26 5.03 20.22
N ALA A 211 -33.19 4.39 19.74
CA ALA A 211 -32.09 3.88 20.55
C ALA A 211 -31.12 4.99 20.99
N GLU A 212 -30.93 6.03 20.16
CA GLU A 212 -30.07 7.18 20.44
C GLU A 212 -30.60 8.04 21.59
N SER A 213 -31.92 8.15 21.73
CA SER A 213 -32.57 8.89 22.82
C SER A 213 -32.21 8.33 24.21
N GLY A 214 -31.96 7.02 24.31
CA GLY A 214 -31.49 6.36 25.52
C GLY A 214 -30.01 6.61 25.84
N VAL A 215 -29.18 6.84 24.81
CA VAL A 215 -27.73 7.07 24.94
C VAL A 215 -27.43 8.53 25.32
N GLY A 216 -28.20 9.49 24.81
CA GLY A 216 -28.01 10.92 25.08
C GLY A 216 -28.38 11.34 26.52
N ALA A 217 -29.35 10.66 27.14
CA ALA A 217 -29.79 10.95 28.50
C ALA A 217 -28.74 10.53 29.57
N ALA A 218 -27.88 9.56 29.27
CA ALA A 218 -26.85 9.08 30.19
C ALA A 218 -25.57 9.94 30.23
N ALA A 219 -25.36 10.77 29.21
CA ALA A 219 -24.16 11.65 29.13
C ALA A 219 -24.25 12.91 30.02
N SER A 220 -25.42 13.23 30.59
CA SER A 220 -25.65 14.46 31.35
C SER A 220 -25.78 14.26 32.85
N SER A 221 -25.71 13.03 33.38
CA SER A 221 -25.83 12.77 34.83
C SER A 221 -24.50 12.36 35.43
N THR A 222 -23.72 13.35 35.88
CA THR A 222 -22.68 13.16 36.88
C THR A 222 -23.33 12.87 38.23
N SER A 223 -23.53 11.63 38.60
CA SER A 223 -23.87 11.24 39.96
C SER A 223 -23.01 10.06 40.41
N VAL A 224 -22.22 10.35 41.42
CA VAL A 224 -21.44 9.43 42.23
C VAL A 224 -22.39 8.44 42.94
N GLY A 225 -22.10 7.15 42.83
CA GLY A 225 -22.41 6.13 43.85
C GLY A 225 -23.66 5.31 43.60
N THR A 226 -23.45 4.08 43.34
CA THR A 226 -23.93 2.86 44.00
C THR A 226 -24.03 1.71 42.97
N SER A 227 -23.36 0.61 43.30
CA SER A 227 -23.32 -0.65 42.53
C SER A 227 -24.73 -1.23 42.34
N GLY A 228 -25.23 -1.16 41.12
CA GLY A 228 -26.39 -1.85 40.67
C GLY A 228 -26.29 -1.99 39.14
N SER A 229 -26.09 -3.21 38.65
CA SER A 229 -25.88 -3.56 37.24
C SER A 229 -27.12 -3.33 36.37
N ASN A 230 -27.41 -2.08 36.07
CA ASN A 230 -28.25 -1.67 34.95
C ASN A 230 -27.38 -0.81 34.03
N GLU A 231 -26.44 -1.45 33.32
CA GLU A 231 -25.71 -0.79 32.24
C GLU A 231 -26.71 -0.52 31.12
N THR A 232 -27.04 0.75 30.93
CA THR A 232 -27.69 1.20 29.69
C THR A 232 -26.83 0.75 28.52
N PRO A 233 -27.39 0.10 27.50
CA PRO A 233 -26.63 -0.41 26.37
C PRO A 233 -25.99 0.76 25.63
N HIS A 234 -24.69 0.92 25.77
CA HIS A 234 -23.92 1.92 25.04
C HIS A 234 -23.43 1.35 23.71
N ALA A 235 -23.55 2.14 22.65
CA ALA A 235 -23.01 1.78 21.35
C ALA A 235 -21.48 1.63 21.46
N LYS A 236 -20.98 0.42 21.19
CA LYS A 236 -19.56 0.07 21.23
C LYS A 236 -19.01 -0.01 19.81
N ILE A 237 -18.03 0.82 19.49
CA ILE A 237 -17.29 0.72 18.25
C ILE A 237 -16.02 -0.08 18.49
N SER A 238 -15.75 -1.05 17.65
CA SER A 238 -14.57 -1.91 17.70
C SER A 238 -14.12 -2.29 16.29
N ARG A 239 -12.89 -2.75 16.17
CA ARG A 239 -12.40 -3.39 14.95
C ARG A 239 -12.47 -4.90 15.10
N ILE A 240 -12.70 -5.58 13.99
CA ILE A 240 -12.76 -7.05 13.97
C ILE A 240 -11.41 -7.67 14.34
N ASN A 241 -10.31 -7.03 13.92
CA ASN A 241 -8.96 -7.46 14.29
C ASN A 241 -8.17 -6.26 14.86
N THR A 242 -7.64 -6.41 16.06
CA THR A 242 -6.84 -5.39 16.76
C THR A 242 -5.38 -5.79 16.92
N MET A 243 -4.97 -6.97 16.47
CA MET A 243 -3.61 -7.49 16.66
C MET A 243 -2.54 -6.68 15.91
N LEU A 244 -2.90 -6.06 14.78
CA LEU A 244 -1.99 -5.21 14.02
C LEU A 244 -1.88 -3.77 14.55
N GLY A 245 -2.34 -3.53 15.79
CA GLY A 245 -2.29 -2.21 16.41
C GLY A 245 -3.39 -1.25 15.95
N SER A 246 -3.30 0.02 16.32
CA SER A 246 -4.28 1.05 15.98
C SER A 246 -3.91 1.84 14.74
N HIS A 247 -2.65 1.84 14.34
CA HIS A 247 -2.15 2.62 13.23
C HIS A 247 -2.32 1.86 11.91
N MET A 248 -3.10 2.44 10.99
CA MET A 248 -3.25 1.93 9.65
C MET A 248 -2.07 2.41 8.79
N PRO A 249 -1.33 1.51 8.10
CA PRO A 249 -0.34 1.93 7.11
C PRO A 249 -1.01 2.74 6.00
N GLY A 250 -0.68 4.02 5.91
CA GLY A 250 -1.39 4.94 5.04
C GLY A 250 -0.48 5.88 4.23
N PRO A 251 -1.08 6.86 3.54
CA PRO A 251 -0.33 7.87 2.77
C PRO A 251 0.70 8.63 3.60
N ALA A 252 0.42 8.88 4.89
CA ALA A 252 1.34 9.57 5.78
C ALA A 252 2.65 8.79 5.99
N ASP A 253 2.57 7.46 6.19
CA ASP A 253 3.76 6.60 6.33
C ASP A 253 4.54 6.55 5.03
N PHE A 254 3.81 6.53 3.90
CA PHE A 254 4.41 6.56 2.58
C PHE A 254 5.19 7.86 2.36
N ASP A 255 4.67 9.00 2.79
CA ASP A 255 5.34 10.30 2.67
C ASP A 255 6.46 10.51 3.70
N ALA A 256 6.39 9.83 4.85
CA ALA A 256 7.41 9.87 5.89
C ALA A 256 8.65 9.01 5.57
N ARG A 257 8.66 8.24 4.46
CA ARG A 257 9.81 7.42 4.06
C ARG A 257 11.08 8.25 3.96
N ILE A 258 12.16 7.78 4.56
CA ILE A 258 13.47 8.42 4.43
C ILE A 258 13.99 8.32 2.98
N THR A 259 13.64 7.26 2.27
CA THR A 259 14.06 7.02 0.87
C THR A 259 13.39 7.95 -0.14
N ARG A 260 12.37 8.72 0.26
CA ARG A 260 11.80 9.79 -0.60
C ARG A 260 12.85 10.80 -1.04
N TYR A 261 13.94 10.94 -0.27
CA TYR A 261 15.07 11.81 -0.57
C TYR A 261 16.16 11.15 -1.42
N ALA A 262 16.02 9.87 -1.80
CA ALA A 262 16.98 9.17 -2.65
C ALA A 262 17.30 9.89 -3.97
N PRO A 263 16.35 10.51 -4.69
CA PRO A 263 16.64 11.30 -5.87
C PRO A 263 17.55 12.51 -5.56
N LEU A 264 17.32 13.20 -4.44
CA LEU A 264 18.15 14.33 -4.02
C LEU A 264 19.58 13.88 -3.68
N LEU A 265 19.71 12.80 -2.93
CA LEU A 265 20.99 12.20 -2.62
C LEU A 265 21.74 11.83 -3.90
N MET A 266 21.05 11.18 -4.84
CA MET A 266 21.66 10.79 -6.11
C MET A 266 22.06 11.98 -6.98
N PHE A 267 21.27 13.05 -6.97
CA PHE A 267 21.62 14.32 -7.63
C PHE A 267 22.95 14.87 -7.08
N VAL A 268 23.12 14.94 -5.76
CA VAL A 268 24.33 15.45 -5.11
C VAL A 268 25.54 14.57 -5.44
N ILE A 269 25.40 13.25 -5.34
CA ILE A 269 26.47 12.30 -5.68
C ILE A 269 26.88 12.45 -7.15
N ALA A 270 25.92 12.49 -8.07
CA ALA A 270 26.17 12.62 -9.49
C ALA A 270 26.81 13.98 -9.83
N MET A 271 26.36 15.05 -9.18
CA MET A 271 26.96 16.38 -9.35
C MET A 271 28.41 16.40 -8.88
N ALA A 272 28.70 15.81 -7.73
CA ALA A 272 30.07 15.70 -7.22
C ALA A 272 30.99 14.87 -8.13
N LEU A 273 30.47 13.72 -8.65
CA LEU A 273 31.23 12.88 -9.59
C LEU A 273 31.45 13.58 -10.93
N GLY A 274 30.43 14.32 -11.43
CA GLY A 274 30.57 15.12 -12.64
C GLY A 274 31.62 16.21 -12.50
N PHE A 275 31.59 16.95 -11.41
CA PHE A 275 32.62 17.96 -11.09
C PHE A 275 34.00 17.34 -10.94
N ALA A 276 34.12 16.25 -10.17
CA ALA A 276 35.40 15.56 -9.96
C ALA A 276 35.99 15.02 -11.28
N SER A 277 35.14 14.50 -12.19
CA SER A 277 35.57 13.99 -13.50
C SER A 277 36.30 15.05 -14.34
N VAL A 278 35.76 16.28 -14.30
CA VAL A 278 36.37 17.43 -14.99
C VAL A 278 37.62 17.90 -14.26
N CYS A 279 37.63 17.97 -12.92
CA CYS A 279 38.77 18.37 -12.13
C CYS A 279 39.97 17.43 -12.29
N MET A 280 39.77 16.12 -12.42
CA MET A 280 40.86 15.17 -12.67
C MET A 280 41.55 15.38 -14.00
N ARG A 281 40.85 15.95 -15.00
CA ARG A 281 41.36 16.24 -16.35
C ARG A 281 41.71 17.71 -16.55
N ARG A 282 41.74 18.53 -15.49
CA ARG A 282 41.93 19.99 -15.57
C ARG A 282 43.17 20.41 -16.33
N ILE A 283 44.28 19.66 -16.22
CA ILE A 283 45.56 19.96 -16.91
C ILE A 283 45.40 19.71 -18.41
N GLU A 284 44.83 18.59 -18.82
CA GLU A 284 44.57 18.27 -20.24
C GLU A 284 43.70 19.35 -20.88
N ILE A 285 42.62 19.72 -20.18
CA ILE A 285 41.65 20.72 -20.65
C ILE A 285 42.32 22.09 -20.74
N ALA A 286 43.11 22.50 -19.73
CA ALA A 286 43.80 23.78 -19.73
C ALA A 286 44.87 23.86 -20.83
N SER A 287 45.62 22.76 -21.09
CA SER A 287 46.61 22.69 -22.18
C SER A 287 45.96 22.78 -23.57
N ALA A 288 44.81 22.13 -23.77
CA ALA A 288 44.07 22.24 -25.01
C ALA A 288 43.54 23.67 -25.28
N LEU A 289 43.08 24.35 -24.24
CA LEU A 289 42.67 25.77 -24.34
C LEU A 289 43.85 26.67 -24.65
N HIS A 290 45.02 26.41 -24.06
CA HIS A 290 46.23 27.18 -24.34
C HIS A 290 46.76 26.97 -25.77
N ALA A 291 46.52 25.77 -26.35
CA ALA A 291 46.79 25.47 -27.75
C ALA A 291 45.78 26.09 -28.74
N GLY A 292 44.83 26.92 -28.27
CA GLY A 292 43.87 27.63 -29.11
C GLY A 292 42.59 26.85 -29.39
N TYR A 293 42.29 25.75 -28.64
CA TYR A 293 41.02 25.03 -28.79
C TYR A 293 39.85 25.87 -28.29
N PRO A 294 38.78 26.08 -29.06
CA PRO A 294 37.69 26.97 -28.64
C PRO A 294 36.90 26.39 -27.47
N LYS A 295 36.61 27.23 -26.45
CA LYS A 295 35.87 26.84 -25.23
C LYS A 295 34.55 26.16 -25.52
N THR A 296 33.81 26.63 -26.53
CA THR A 296 32.52 26.05 -26.93
C THR A 296 32.65 24.62 -27.41
N ALA A 297 33.68 24.30 -28.19
CA ALA A 297 33.97 22.95 -28.67
C ALA A 297 34.39 22.03 -27.51
N MET A 298 35.16 22.53 -26.56
CA MET A 298 35.56 21.82 -25.35
C MET A 298 34.34 21.50 -24.46
N LEU A 299 33.47 22.49 -24.19
CA LEU A 299 32.25 22.26 -23.42
C LEU A 299 31.29 21.26 -24.10
N LEU A 300 31.18 21.34 -25.43
CA LEU A 300 30.37 20.37 -26.21
C LEU A 300 30.98 18.96 -26.09
N GLN A 301 32.30 18.82 -26.13
CA GLN A 301 32.96 17.53 -25.97
C GLN A 301 32.69 16.93 -24.57
N LEU A 302 32.87 17.74 -23.50
CA LEU A 302 32.57 17.33 -22.12
C LEU A 302 31.10 16.93 -21.96
N PHE A 303 30.21 17.69 -22.56
CA PHE A 303 28.76 17.39 -22.53
C PHE A 303 28.46 16.05 -23.22
N LEU A 304 29.03 15.77 -24.39
CA LEU A 304 28.85 14.50 -25.10
C LEU A 304 29.45 13.31 -24.34
N GLU A 305 30.64 13.44 -23.74
CA GLU A 305 31.24 12.42 -22.89
C GLU A 305 30.36 12.14 -21.67
N THR A 306 29.79 13.16 -21.03
CA THR A 306 28.90 13.05 -19.90
C THR A 306 27.57 12.38 -20.31
N LEU A 307 27.03 12.75 -21.46
CA LEU A 307 25.80 12.15 -21.98
C LEU A 307 25.98 10.65 -22.23
N ALA A 308 27.13 10.23 -22.78
CA ALA A 308 27.47 8.83 -22.96
C ALA A 308 27.56 8.07 -21.61
N THR A 309 28.18 8.68 -20.61
CA THR A 309 28.27 8.13 -19.26
C THR A 309 26.91 7.95 -18.61
N VAL A 310 26.06 8.99 -18.68
CA VAL A 310 24.69 8.97 -18.16
C VAL A 310 23.84 7.93 -18.90
N ALA A 311 23.94 7.87 -20.23
CA ALA A 311 23.18 6.88 -21.02
C ALA A 311 23.55 5.44 -20.63
N ALA A 312 24.85 5.14 -20.47
CA ALA A 312 25.31 3.83 -20.02
C ALA A 312 24.80 3.50 -18.60
N SER A 313 24.81 4.47 -17.68
CA SER A 313 24.28 4.30 -16.33
C SER A 313 22.76 4.08 -16.32
N CYS A 314 22.02 4.83 -17.13
CA CYS A 314 20.56 4.65 -17.26
C CYS A 314 20.21 3.27 -17.83
N VAL A 315 20.96 2.79 -18.82
CA VAL A 315 20.76 1.42 -19.37
C VAL A 315 20.98 0.37 -18.28
N ALA A 316 21.99 0.52 -17.43
CA ALA A 316 22.25 -0.39 -16.33
C ALA A 316 21.12 -0.36 -15.27
N CYS A 317 20.39 0.75 -15.13
CA CYS A 317 19.27 0.89 -14.21
C CYS A 317 17.94 0.27 -14.75
N LEU A 318 17.82 0.05 -16.07
CA LEU A 318 16.58 -0.43 -16.69
C LEU A 318 16.01 -1.72 -16.07
N PRO A 319 16.81 -2.77 -15.77
CA PRO A 319 16.26 -3.99 -15.17
C PRO A 319 15.58 -3.72 -13.83
N VAL A 320 16.16 -2.87 -12.99
CA VAL A 320 15.60 -2.54 -11.68
C VAL A 320 14.32 -1.72 -11.81
N VAL A 321 14.27 -0.78 -12.74
CA VAL A 321 13.10 0.07 -12.95
C VAL A 321 11.93 -0.69 -13.58
N ALA A 322 12.20 -1.52 -14.60
CA ALA A 322 11.16 -2.12 -15.43
C ALA A 322 10.70 -3.51 -14.94
N ILE A 323 11.63 -4.34 -14.46
CA ILE A 323 11.34 -5.75 -14.20
C ILE A 323 11.01 -5.99 -12.72
N VAL A 324 11.80 -5.43 -11.81
CA VAL A 324 11.67 -5.73 -10.38
C VAL A 324 10.32 -5.31 -9.78
N PRO A 325 9.75 -4.12 -10.10
CA PRO A 325 8.42 -3.76 -9.62
C PRO A 325 7.32 -4.73 -10.07
N LEU A 326 7.36 -5.17 -11.34
CA LEU A 326 6.38 -6.13 -11.87
C LEU A 326 6.38 -7.45 -11.12
N ILE A 327 7.55 -7.92 -10.68
CA ILE A 327 7.70 -9.18 -9.93
C ILE A 327 7.21 -9.01 -8.47
N LEU A 328 7.55 -7.88 -7.83
CA LEU A 328 7.34 -7.70 -6.39
C LEU A 328 5.96 -7.15 -6.03
N THR A 329 5.38 -6.27 -6.87
CA THR A 329 4.12 -5.59 -6.53
C THR A 329 2.90 -6.07 -7.32
N GLY A 330 3.13 -6.87 -8.37
CA GLY A 330 2.07 -7.28 -9.30
C GLY A 330 1.66 -6.16 -10.26
N SER A 331 0.85 -6.50 -11.26
CA SER A 331 0.51 -5.59 -12.37
C SER A 331 -0.27 -4.33 -11.95
N GLY A 332 -1.07 -4.41 -10.87
CA GLY A 332 -1.91 -3.29 -10.42
C GLY A 332 -1.11 -2.11 -9.86
N ASP A 333 -0.11 -2.38 -9.05
CA ASP A 333 0.67 -1.35 -8.34
C ASP A 333 2.01 -1.04 -9.02
N ALA A 334 2.38 -1.77 -10.07
CA ALA A 334 3.70 -1.65 -10.71
C ALA A 334 3.93 -0.27 -11.34
N MET A 335 2.96 0.30 -12.05
CA MET A 335 3.14 1.57 -12.77
C MET A 335 3.42 2.77 -11.85
N PRO A 336 2.71 2.99 -10.72
CA PRO A 336 3.07 4.02 -9.77
C PRO A 336 4.49 3.85 -9.20
N VAL A 337 4.89 2.61 -8.89
CA VAL A 337 6.23 2.31 -8.36
C VAL A 337 7.31 2.59 -9.41
N VAL A 338 7.12 2.18 -10.66
CA VAL A 338 8.02 2.50 -11.79
C VAL A 338 8.20 4.01 -11.94
N ALA A 339 7.11 4.77 -11.94
CA ALA A 339 7.16 6.23 -12.05
C ALA A 339 7.97 6.89 -10.92
N MET A 340 7.88 6.35 -9.71
CA MET A 340 8.67 6.83 -8.57
C MET A 340 10.15 6.48 -8.70
N LEU A 341 10.48 5.25 -9.09
CA LEU A 341 11.86 4.81 -9.28
C LEU A 341 12.57 5.59 -10.39
N CYS A 342 11.87 6.00 -11.45
CA CYS A 342 12.43 6.82 -12.53
C CYS A 342 12.96 8.18 -12.08
N ARG A 343 12.56 8.68 -10.91
CA ARG A 343 13.07 9.93 -10.34
C ARG A 343 14.55 9.85 -10.01
N VAL A 344 15.06 8.66 -9.64
CA VAL A 344 16.48 8.46 -9.26
C VAL A 344 17.41 8.61 -10.46
N PRO A 345 17.24 7.87 -11.60
CA PRO A 345 18.07 8.07 -12.78
C PRO A 345 17.85 9.45 -13.43
N GLY A 346 16.66 10.03 -13.31
CA GLY A 346 16.41 11.41 -13.73
C GLY A 346 17.26 12.43 -12.96
N ALA A 347 17.25 12.37 -11.64
CA ALA A 347 18.06 13.23 -10.77
C ALA A 347 19.57 13.00 -10.97
N MET A 348 19.99 11.74 -11.14
CA MET A 348 21.35 11.37 -11.50
C MET A 348 21.80 12.08 -12.79
N SER A 349 20.98 12.04 -13.83
CA SER A 349 21.27 12.64 -15.14
C SER A 349 21.48 14.15 -15.02
N VAL A 350 20.56 14.83 -14.35
CA VAL A 350 20.63 16.27 -14.14
C VAL A 350 21.83 16.66 -13.27
N GLY A 351 22.07 15.91 -12.19
CA GLY A 351 23.20 16.14 -11.29
C GLY A 351 24.55 16.03 -12.01
N MET A 352 24.72 14.96 -12.81
CA MET A 352 25.97 14.72 -13.55
C MET A 352 26.23 15.82 -14.59
N LEU A 353 25.21 16.23 -15.34
CA LEU A 353 25.31 17.33 -16.30
C LEU A 353 25.62 18.67 -15.61
N ALA A 354 24.97 18.96 -14.50
CA ALA A 354 25.23 20.17 -13.72
C ALA A 354 26.66 20.20 -13.18
N GLY A 355 27.13 19.08 -12.61
CA GLY A 355 28.48 18.96 -12.06
C GLY A 355 29.59 19.16 -13.13
N THR A 356 29.40 18.55 -14.30
CA THR A 356 30.35 18.73 -15.43
C THR A 356 30.30 20.13 -16.00
N ALA A 357 29.16 20.77 -16.09
CA ALA A 357 29.03 22.15 -16.53
C ALA A 357 29.74 23.11 -15.58
N VAL A 358 29.49 22.99 -14.25
CA VAL A 358 30.19 23.80 -13.24
C VAL A 358 31.70 23.56 -13.30
N GLY A 359 32.14 22.30 -13.36
CA GLY A 359 33.55 21.96 -13.49
C GLY A 359 34.20 22.59 -14.74
N GLY A 360 33.52 22.48 -15.90
CA GLY A 360 34.01 23.06 -17.15
C GLY A 360 34.13 24.59 -17.13
N MET A 361 33.19 25.27 -16.42
CA MET A 361 33.24 26.74 -16.27
C MET A 361 34.34 27.22 -15.35
N THR A 362 34.77 26.43 -14.38
CA THR A 362 35.84 26.82 -13.42
C THR A 362 37.25 26.77 -14.01
N ILE A 363 37.50 26.02 -15.10
CA ILE A 363 38.81 25.89 -15.71
C ILE A 363 39.16 27.14 -16.54
N ARG A 364 40.30 27.76 -16.22
CA ARG A 364 40.81 28.95 -16.91
C ARG A 364 42.22 28.71 -17.39
N GLU A 365 42.52 29.17 -18.60
CA GLU A 365 43.88 29.09 -19.22
C GLU A 365 44.97 29.69 -18.33
N ARG A 366 44.67 30.82 -17.67
CA ARG A 366 45.62 31.54 -16.81
C ARG A 366 46.12 30.74 -15.59
N GLN A 367 45.42 29.65 -15.25
CA GLN A 367 45.72 28.84 -14.08
C GLN A 367 46.57 27.59 -14.43
N LEU A 368 47.03 27.43 -15.67
CA LEU A 368 47.80 26.28 -16.10
C LEU A 368 49.05 26.05 -15.23
N PHE A 369 49.83 27.09 -14.97
CA PHE A 369 51.03 27.00 -14.10
C PHE A 369 50.66 26.61 -12.65
N ALA A 370 49.58 27.14 -12.11
CA ALA A 370 49.10 26.78 -10.77
C ALA A 370 48.70 25.30 -10.69
N TYR A 371 48.08 24.75 -11.74
CA TYR A 371 47.72 23.34 -11.81
C TYR A 371 48.92 22.41 -11.89
N PHE A 372 50.03 22.81 -12.56
CA PHE A 372 51.27 22.06 -12.57
C PHE A 372 51.93 22.06 -11.20
N LYS A 373 52.03 23.24 -10.52
CA LYS A 373 52.61 23.35 -9.20
C LYS A 373 51.87 22.59 -8.11
N ALA A 374 50.57 22.44 -8.23
CA ALA A 374 49.75 21.70 -7.27
C ALA A 374 49.85 20.17 -7.42
N ARG A 375 50.56 19.66 -8.43
CA ARG A 375 50.77 18.24 -8.67
C ARG A 375 52.19 17.77 -8.29
N ALA A 376 53.13 18.70 -8.15
CA ALA A 376 54.48 18.45 -7.63
C ALA A 376 54.45 18.48 -6.10
#